data_abee5d24c492e545fc72809b95f70ccf
#
_entry.id   abee5d24c492e545fc72809b95f70ccf
#
_cell.length_a   1.000
_cell.length_b   1.000
_cell.length_c   1.000
_cell.angle_alpha   90.00
_cell.angle_beta   90.00
_cell.angle_gamma   90.00
#
_symmetry.space_group_name_H-M   'P 1'
#
loop_
_entity.id
_entity.type
_entity.pdbx_description
1 polymer ?
#
loop_
_entity_poly.entity_id
_entity_poly.type
_entity_poly.pdbx_seq_one_letter_code
_entity_poly.pdbx_strand_id
1 'polypeptide(L)'
;MSAEESKDLARRSWESLSERNPDLIEEFYPPDLVWHAPDQDIRGYEEARQYVSTFFDAFPDINITLEDVIAEGDQAVTRYTIRGTHRGETEEFGPPTGRQMEVEGITIHRIEGGKIVEEWERYDNLSVMQQLGLVPEQ
;
A
#
# COMPACT_ATOMS: atom_id res chain seq x y z
N MET A 1 -15.73 11.82 11.81
CA MET A 1 -14.51 12.65 11.72
C MET A 1 -14.71 13.76 10.71
N SER A 2 -14.01 14.87 10.90
CA SER A 2 -14.00 15.93 9.90
C SER A 2 -13.15 15.51 8.69
N ALA A 3 -13.31 16.21 7.57
CA ALA A 3 -12.47 15.97 6.39
C ALA A 3 -10.99 16.16 6.70
N GLU A 4 -10.63 17.18 7.48
CA GLU A 4 -9.24 17.41 7.84
C GLU A 4 -8.65 16.30 8.71
N GLU A 5 -9.44 15.77 9.65
CA GLU A 5 -9.01 14.63 10.46
C GLU A 5 -8.85 13.37 9.62
N SER A 6 -9.76 13.14 8.68
CA SER A 6 -9.67 12.00 7.76
C SER A 6 -8.45 12.08 6.86
N LYS A 7 -8.14 13.28 6.33
CA LYS A 7 -6.93 13.52 5.54
C LYS A 7 -5.68 13.25 6.36
N ASP A 8 -5.64 13.73 7.60
CA ASP A 8 -4.49 13.55 8.47
C ASP A 8 -4.25 12.07 8.78
N LEU A 9 -5.30 11.34 9.10
CA LEU A 9 -5.19 9.91 9.39
C LEU A 9 -4.67 9.14 8.16
N ALA A 10 -5.23 9.40 6.98
CA ALA A 10 -4.79 8.75 5.74
C ALA A 10 -3.33 9.08 5.42
N ARG A 11 -2.93 10.34 5.56
CA ARG A 11 -1.56 10.78 5.34
C ARG A 11 -0.60 10.05 6.27
N ARG A 12 -0.93 10.02 7.56
CA ARG A 12 -0.06 9.39 8.57
C ARG A 12 0.06 7.90 8.36
N SER A 13 -0.99 7.24 7.91
CA SER A 13 -0.93 5.79 7.63
C SER A 13 0.08 5.49 6.51
N TRP A 14 0.11 6.31 5.46
CA TRP A 14 1.09 6.16 4.39
C TRP A 14 2.51 6.51 4.86
N GLU A 15 2.65 7.60 5.62
CA GLU A 15 3.96 8.04 6.12
C GLU A 15 4.58 6.99 7.05
N SER A 16 3.77 6.26 7.80
CA SER A 16 4.25 5.21 8.69
C SER A 16 5.00 4.10 7.98
N LEU A 17 4.72 3.89 6.69
CA LEU A 17 5.40 2.86 5.90
C LEU A 17 6.89 3.16 5.73
N SER A 18 7.31 4.42 5.83
CA SER A 18 8.71 4.80 5.76
C SER A 18 9.53 4.24 6.92
N GLU A 19 8.89 3.91 8.03
CA GLU A 19 9.54 3.33 9.20
C GLU A 19 9.78 1.83 9.06
N ARG A 20 9.21 1.20 8.03
CA ARG A 20 9.39 -0.22 7.68
C ARG A 20 9.06 -1.18 8.80
N ASN A 21 8.12 -0.78 9.66
CA ASN A 21 7.62 -1.60 10.76
C ASN A 21 6.17 -2.00 10.48
N PRO A 22 5.92 -3.25 10.04
CA PRO A 22 4.55 -3.69 9.72
C PRO A 22 3.60 -3.66 10.92
N ASP A 23 4.11 -3.64 12.15
CA ASP A 23 3.28 -3.59 13.36
C ASP A 23 2.59 -2.24 13.52
N LEU A 24 3.05 -1.18 12.84
CA LEU A 24 2.41 0.13 12.88
C LEU A 24 1.00 0.13 12.28
N ILE A 25 0.63 -0.92 11.56
CA ILE A 25 -0.74 -1.11 11.09
C ILE A 25 -1.75 -1.00 12.23
N GLU A 26 -1.39 -1.50 13.43
CA GLU A 26 -2.30 -1.47 14.58
C GLU A 26 -2.62 -0.07 15.07
N GLU A 27 -1.80 0.92 14.75
CA GLU A 27 -2.08 2.31 15.12
C GLU A 27 -3.20 2.92 14.27
N PHE A 28 -3.35 2.50 13.03
CA PHE A 28 -4.24 3.13 12.06
C PHE A 28 -5.46 2.30 11.69
N TYR A 29 -5.45 1.00 11.98
CA TYR A 29 -6.46 0.05 11.55
C TYR A 29 -7.01 -0.76 12.73
N PRO A 30 -8.29 -1.17 12.69
CA PRO A 30 -8.84 -2.07 13.70
C PRO A 30 -8.46 -3.53 13.38
N PRO A 31 -8.64 -4.45 14.36
CA PRO A 31 -8.31 -5.87 14.13
C PRO A 31 -9.07 -6.53 12.99
N ASP A 32 -10.26 -6.01 12.65
CA ASP A 32 -11.12 -6.56 11.61
C ASP A 32 -11.05 -5.77 10.30
N LEU A 33 -9.92 -5.08 10.06
CA LEU A 33 -9.73 -4.31 8.84
C LEU A 33 -9.96 -5.16 7.59
N VAL A 34 -10.42 -4.52 6.51
CA VAL A 34 -10.55 -5.14 5.19
C VAL A 34 -9.84 -4.23 4.17
N TRP A 35 -8.93 -4.81 3.42
CA TRP A 35 -8.16 -4.09 2.41
C TRP A 35 -8.33 -4.82 1.07
N HIS A 36 -9.00 -4.17 0.13
CA HIS A 36 -9.19 -4.68 -1.21
C HIS A 36 -8.01 -4.24 -2.07
N ALA A 37 -6.95 -5.04 -2.05
CA ALA A 37 -5.76 -4.80 -2.86
C ALA A 37 -6.02 -5.15 -4.32
N PRO A 38 -5.14 -4.77 -5.27
CA PRO A 38 -5.41 -5.00 -6.69
C PRO A 38 -5.59 -6.46 -7.08
N ASP A 39 -4.96 -7.38 -6.36
CA ASP A 39 -4.95 -8.80 -6.71
C ASP A 39 -5.68 -9.69 -5.69
N GLN A 40 -6.04 -9.18 -4.52
CA GLN A 40 -6.65 -9.99 -3.47
C GLN A 40 -7.30 -9.13 -2.40
N ASP A 41 -8.18 -9.73 -1.61
CA ASP A 41 -8.70 -9.14 -0.38
C ASP A 41 -7.84 -9.57 0.80
N ILE A 42 -7.50 -8.62 1.64
CA ILE A 42 -6.66 -8.81 2.81
C ILE A 42 -7.50 -8.48 4.04
N ARG A 43 -7.54 -9.40 5.02
CA ARG A 43 -8.37 -9.26 6.20
C ARG A 43 -7.56 -9.46 7.47
N GLY A 44 -7.64 -8.48 8.38
CA GLY A 44 -6.99 -8.55 9.68
C GLY A 44 -5.51 -8.21 9.66
N TYR A 45 -4.94 -8.07 10.87
CA TYR A 45 -3.56 -7.62 11.03
C TYR A 45 -2.53 -8.58 10.44
N GLU A 46 -2.72 -9.87 10.63
CA GLU A 46 -1.70 -10.84 10.21
C GLU A 46 -1.53 -10.85 8.69
N GLU A 47 -2.66 -10.91 7.96
CA GLU A 47 -2.62 -10.86 6.50
C GLU A 47 -2.05 -9.54 6.00
N ALA A 48 -2.43 -8.43 6.64
CA ALA A 48 -1.94 -7.11 6.25
C ALA A 48 -0.44 -6.98 6.49
N ARG A 49 0.06 -7.43 7.64
CA ARG A 49 1.49 -7.42 7.93
C ARG A 49 2.27 -8.24 6.92
N GLN A 50 1.76 -9.42 6.59
CA GLN A 50 2.41 -10.31 5.64
C GLN A 50 2.47 -9.69 4.24
N TYR A 51 1.37 -9.09 3.80
CA TYR A 51 1.31 -8.44 2.49
C TYR A 51 2.31 -7.28 2.39
N VAL A 52 2.34 -6.41 3.40
CA VAL A 52 3.27 -5.29 3.45
C VAL A 52 4.72 -5.78 3.52
N SER A 53 4.98 -6.79 4.34
CA SER A 53 6.33 -7.35 4.47
C SER A 53 6.86 -7.91 3.15
N THR A 54 5.98 -8.53 2.35
CA THR A 54 6.38 -9.04 1.03
C THR A 54 6.94 -7.92 0.15
N PHE A 55 6.30 -6.75 0.15
CA PHE A 55 6.79 -5.62 -0.62
C PHE A 55 8.11 -5.08 -0.08
N PHE A 56 8.26 -4.99 1.23
CA PHE A 56 9.53 -4.56 1.82
C PHE A 56 10.66 -5.54 1.52
N ASP A 57 10.37 -6.84 1.54
CA ASP A 57 11.36 -7.87 1.26
C ASP A 57 11.78 -7.86 -0.21
N ALA A 58 10.80 -7.72 -1.12
CA ALA A 58 11.08 -7.69 -2.56
C ALA A 58 11.77 -6.38 -2.97
N PHE A 59 11.39 -5.27 -2.35
CA PHE A 59 11.89 -3.93 -2.70
C PHE A 59 12.45 -3.25 -1.45
N PRO A 60 13.68 -3.60 -1.02
CA PRO A 60 14.26 -3.03 0.20
C PRO A 60 14.41 -1.50 0.16
N ASP A 61 14.48 -0.92 -1.02
CA ASP A 61 14.60 0.52 -1.24
C ASP A 61 13.27 1.20 -1.57
N ILE A 62 12.15 0.53 -1.28
CA ILE A 62 10.83 1.06 -1.63
C ILE A 62 10.64 2.47 -1.11
N ASN A 63 10.14 3.35 -1.98
CA ASN A 63 9.89 4.75 -1.69
C ASN A 63 8.49 5.10 -2.17
N ILE A 64 7.73 5.77 -1.30
CA ILE A 64 6.35 6.15 -1.59
C ILE A 64 6.22 7.65 -1.48
N THR A 65 5.72 8.28 -2.55
CA THR A 65 5.43 9.70 -2.58
C THR A 65 3.93 9.90 -2.64
N LEU A 66 3.36 10.61 -1.66
CA LEU A 66 1.95 11.01 -1.72
C LEU A 66 1.82 12.22 -2.63
N GLU A 67 1.01 12.08 -3.67
CA GLU A 67 0.77 13.14 -4.66
C GLU A 67 -0.43 14.00 -4.25
N ASP A 68 -1.52 13.37 -3.83
CA ASP A 68 -2.76 14.04 -3.40
C ASP A 68 -3.37 13.35 -2.21
N VAL A 69 -3.99 14.12 -1.33
CA VAL A 69 -4.84 13.62 -0.25
C VAL A 69 -6.11 14.45 -0.26
N ILE A 70 -7.25 13.82 -0.49
CA ILE A 70 -8.55 14.47 -0.59
C ILE A 70 -9.50 13.75 0.38
N ALA A 71 -10.39 14.48 1.02
CA ALA A 71 -11.35 13.85 1.92
C ALA A 71 -12.70 14.54 1.90
N GLU A 72 -13.73 13.75 2.18
CA GLU A 72 -15.10 14.22 2.42
C GLU A 72 -15.66 13.39 3.57
N GLY A 73 -15.96 14.04 4.70
CA GLY A 73 -16.47 13.33 5.89
C GLY A 73 -15.53 12.22 6.34
N ASP A 74 -16.06 11.01 6.44
CA ASP A 74 -15.34 9.83 6.94
C ASP A 74 -14.60 9.05 5.86
N GLN A 75 -14.44 9.64 4.68
CA GLN A 75 -13.69 9.02 3.59
C GLN A 75 -12.54 9.90 3.14
N ALA A 76 -11.41 9.27 2.85
CA ALA A 76 -10.25 9.95 2.28
C ALA A 76 -9.79 9.20 1.03
N VAL A 77 -9.18 9.92 0.11
CA VAL A 77 -8.59 9.37 -1.11
C VAL A 77 -7.15 9.82 -1.16
N THR A 78 -6.24 8.88 -1.39
CA THR A 78 -4.83 9.18 -1.57
C THR A 78 -4.40 8.73 -2.97
N ARG A 79 -3.61 9.58 -3.64
CA ARG A 79 -2.94 9.23 -4.89
C ARG A 79 -1.44 9.24 -4.62
N TYR A 80 -0.76 8.21 -5.04
CA TYR A 80 0.64 8.01 -4.67
C TYR A 80 1.44 7.42 -5.82
N THR A 81 2.76 7.56 -5.72
CA THR A 81 3.72 6.92 -6.61
C THR A 81 4.65 6.05 -5.77
N ILE A 82 4.80 4.79 -6.16
CA ILE A 82 5.70 3.84 -5.51
C ILE A 82 6.84 3.55 -6.46
N ARG A 83 8.08 3.59 -5.93
CA ARG A 83 9.30 3.25 -6.66
C ARG A 83 10.10 2.23 -5.86
N GLY A 84 10.76 1.33 -6.54
CA GLY A 84 11.64 0.37 -5.87
C GLY A 84 12.46 -0.44 -6.85
N THR A 85 13.47 -1.13 -6.33
CA THR A 85 14.33 -2.04 -7.09
C THR A 85 14.13 -3.45 -6.57
N HIS A 86 13.87 -4.39 -7.49
CA HIS A 86 13.62 -5.79 -7.14
C HIS A 86 14.93 -6.47 -6.76
N ARG A 87 15.26 -6.47 -5.47
CA ARG A 87 16.51 -7.01 -4.92
C ARG A 87 16.32 -8.17 -3.97
N GLY A 88 15.08 -8.44 -3.52
CA GLY A 88 14.79 -9.52 -2.59
C GLY A 88 13.97 -10.63 -3.22
N GLU A 89 14.23 -11.88 -2.84
CA GLU A 89 13.46 -13.02 -3.29
C GLU A 89 12.21 -13.19 -2.42
N THR A 90 11.04 -13.37 -3.06
CA THR A 90 9.78 -13.67 -2.39
C THR A 90 9.01 -14.69 -3.22
N GLU A 91 8.03 -15.36 -2.61
CA GLU A 91 7.13 -16.24 -3.35
C GLU A 91 6.34 -15.47 -4.41
N GLU A 92 5.92 -14.26 -4.06
CA GLU A 92 5.09 -13.42 -4.93
C GLU A 92 5.82 -12.99 -6.20
N PHE A 93 7.06 -12.54 -6.06
CA PHE A 93 7.82 -11.95 -7.17
C PHE A 93 8.95 -12.86 -7.68
N GLY A 94 9.25 -13.96 -6.99
CA GLY A 94 10.32 -14.87 -7.37
C GLY A 94 11.71 -14.32 -7.09
N PRO A 95 12.74 -14.86 -7.76
CA PRO A 95 14.12 -14.40 -7.58
C PRO A 95 14.29 -12.95 -8.00
N PRO A 96 15.23 -12.21 -7.36
CA PRO A 96 15.41 -10.79 -7.68
C PRO A 96 15.89 -10.60 -9.11
N THR A 97 15.28 -9.66 -9.82
CA THR A 97 15.62 -9.34 -11.20
C THR A 97 16.61 -8.17 -11.31
N GLY A 98 16.79 -7.41 -10.24
CA GLY A 98 17.59 -6.19 -10.24
C GLY A 98 16.96 -5.02 -10.98
N ARG A 99 15.74 -5.19 -11.48
CA ARG A 99 15.04 -4.16 -12.25
C ARG A 99 14.31 -3.20 -11.33
N GLN A 100 14.15 -1.97 -11.82
CA GLN A 100 13.39 -0.94 -11.11
C GLN A 100 11.93 -0.93 -11.58
N MET A 101 11.04 -0.57 -10.65
CA MET A 101 9.64 -0.36 -10.99
C MET A 101 9.18 0.99 -10.47
N GLU A 102 8.21 1.56 -11.15
CA GLU A 102 7.51 2.77 -10.72
C GLU A 102 6.05 2.60 -11.09
N VAL A 103 5.18 2.81 -10.12
CA VAL A 103 3.74 2.67 -10.35
C VAL A 103 2.99 3.74 -9.55
N GLU A 104 1.94 4.27 -10.18
CA GLU A 104 1.02 5.21 -9.54
C GLU A 104 -0.24 4.46 -9.14
N GLY A 105 -0.78 4.79 -7.98
CA GLY A 105 -1.98 4.16 -7.47
C GLY A 105 -2.90 5.13 -6.75
N ILE A 106 -4.09 4.64 -6.43
CA ILE A 106 -5.13 5.38 -5.71
C ILE A 106 -5.72 4.45 -4.67
N THR A 107 -5.92 4.97 -3.46
CA THR A 107 -6.58 4.24 -2.39
C THR A 107 -7.74 5.08 -1.85
N ILE A 108 -8.88 4.44 -1.64
CA ILE A 108 -10.00 5.03 -0.90
C ILE A 108 -9.98 4.42 0.50
N HIS A 109 -9.99 5.29 1.52
CA HIS A 109 -9.98 4.91 2.93
C HIS A 109 -11.32 5.22 3.55
N ARG A 110 -12.00 4.23 4.14
CA ARG A 110 -13.21 4.44 4.91
C ARG A 110 -12.85 4.39 6.40
N ILE A 111 -13.26 5.40 7.14
CA ILE A 111 -12.83 5.63 8.52
C ILE A 111 -14.02 5.55 9.47
N GLU A 112 -13.83 4.84 10.59
CA GLU A 112 -14.82 4.78 11.68
C GLU A 112 -14.06 4.75 13.00
N GLY A 113 -14.53 5.54 13.99
CA GLY A 113 -13.94 5.53 15.32
C GLY A 113 -12.46 5.88 15.35
N GLY A 114 -12.00 6.73 14.42
CA GLY A 114 -10.60 7.12 14.37
C GLY A 114 -9.66 6.09 13.76
N LYS A 115 -10.21 5.04 13.13
CA LYS A 115 -9.44 3.99 12.48
C LYS A 115 -9.89 3.80 11.04
N ILE A 116 -8.97 3.35 10.19
CA ILE A 116 -9.28 3.01 8.80
C ILE A 116 -9.81 1.59 8.79
N VAL A 117 -11.11 1.42 8.57
CA VAL A 117 -11.78 0.12 8.68
C VAL A 117 -11.80 -0.65 7.38
N GLU A 118 -11.77 0.06 6.26
CA GLU A 118 -11.81 -0.58 4.94
C GLU A 118 -11.08 0.31 3.93
N GLU A 119 -10.36 -0.34 3.00
CA GLU A 119 -9.64 0.35 1.93
C GLU A 119 -9.87 -0.35 0.60
N TRP A 120 -9.93 0.45 -0.45
CA TRP A 120 -9.93 -0.04 -1.84
C TRP A 120 -8.72 0.55 -2.52
N GLU A 121 -7.78 -0.30 -2.93
CA GLU A 121 -6.55 0.13 -3.56
C GLU A 121 -6.49 -0.34 -5.00
N ARG A 122 -6.09 0.54 -5.91
CA ARG A 122 -5.90 0.20 -7.31
C ARG A 122 -4.59 0.79 -7.80
N TYR A 123 -3.76 -0.07 -8.38
CA TYR A 123 -2.59 0.33 -9.14
C TYR A 123 -2.42 -0.68 -10.27
N ASP A 124 -1.61 -0.35 -11.28
CA ASP A 124 -1.41 -1.21 -12.45
C ASP A 124 -0.40 -2.31 -12.13
N ASN A 125 -0.88 -3.40 -11.53
CA ASN A 125 -0.05 -4.54 -11.16
C ASN A 125 0.59 -5.21 -12.39
N LEU A 126 -0.11 -5.23 -13.52
CA LEU A 126 0.47 -5.76 -14.75
C LEU A 126 1.70 -4.96 -15.17
N SER A 127 1.62 -3.63 -15.09
CA SER A 127 2.76 -2.77 -15.40
C SER A 127 3.95 -3.08 -14.49
N VAL A 128 3.72 -3.28 -13.19
CA VAL A 128 4.79 -3.67 -12.26
C VAL A 128 5.46 -4.97 -12.73
N MET A 129 4.66 -5.99 -13.05
CA MET A 129 5.20 -7.29 -13.48
C MET A 129 5.96 -7.18 -14.80
N GLN A 130 5.49 -6.33 -15.72
CA GLN A 130 6.19 -6.08 -16.99
C GLN A 130 7.52 -5.36 -16.77
N GLN A 131 7.54 -4.35 -15.90
CA GLN A 131 8.76 -3.60 -15.59
C GLN A 131 9.82 -4.50 -14.96
N LEU A 132 9.40 -5.48 -14.16
CA LEU A 132 10.31 -6.43 -13.54
C LEU A 132 10.72 -7.56 -14.49
N GLY A 133 10.11 -7.65 -15.67
CA GLY A 133 10.41 -8.70 -16.63
C GLY A 133 9.79 -10.05 -16.27
N LEU A 134 8.78 -10.07 -15.41
CA LEU A 134 8.13 -11.31 -14.97
C LEU A 134 7.01 -11.75 -15.89
N VAL A 135 6.49 -10.85 -16.74
CA VAL A 135 5.53 -11.14 -17.79
C VAL A 135 5.95 -10.39 -19.05
N PRO A 136 5.56 -10.87 -20.26
CA PRO A 136 5.91 -10.19 -21.50
C PRO A 136 5.29 -8.80 -21.61
N GLU A 137 6.07 -7.86 -22.16
CA GLU A 137 5.54 -6.55 -22.55
C GLU A 137 4.80 -6.69 -23.89
N GLN A 138 3.79 -5.83 -24.06
CA GLN A 138 3.03 -5.80 -25.31
C GLN A 138 3.29 -4.53 -26.12
#